data_06eff3bd43f8f1fc7750e3bfd349a2ef
#
_entry.id   06eff3bd43f8f1fc7750e3bfd349a2ef
#
_cell.length_a   1.000
_cell.length_b   1.000
_cell.length_c   1.000
_cell.angle_alpha   90.00
_cell.angle_beta   90.00
_cell.angle_gamma   90.00
#
_symmetry.space_group_name_H-M   'P 1'
#
loop_
_entity.id
_entity.type
_entity.pdbx_description
1 polymer ?
#
loop_
_entity_poly.entity_id
_entity_poly.type
_entity_poly.pdbx_seq_one_letter_code
_entity_poly.pdbx_strand_id
1 'polypeptide(L)'
;MRYGICTGIENAGLVKKLGYDYIELSVTKTMGLDPAAYAAGKKALEESGIEAECFNILFPKTMNFVDGKTTSLDALEIYLEKAMAMIADLNGKVVVFGSGKCRTCPPEVKYLDAYENLVKACRLTGEIAGRYGIRVVIEPLSR
;
A
#
# COMPACT_ATOMS: atom_id res chain seq x y z
N MET A 1 19.59 -15.33 1.02
CA MET A 1 18.80 -14.30 0.31
C MET A 1 17.34 -14.72 0.42
N ARG A 2 16.41 -13.81 0.64
CA ARG A 2 14.97 -14.12 0.71
C ARG A 2 14.30 -13.68 -0.59
N TYR A 3 13.39 -14.49 -1.10
CA TYR A 3 12.67 -14.24 -2.35
C TYR A 3 11.17 -14.15 -2.09
N GLY A 4 10.54 -13.09 -2.56
CA GLY A 4 9.10 -12.88 -2.50
C GLY A 4 8.48 -12.79 -3.88
N ILE A 5 7.15 -12.89 -3.93
CA ILE A 5 6.39 -12.73 -5.17
C ILE A 5 5.15 -11.87 -4.94
N CYS A 6 4.89 -10.94 -5.89
CA CYS A 6 3.67 -10.16 -5.91
C CYS A 6 2.50 -10.97 -6.46
N THR A 7 1.49 -11.26 -5.63
CA THR A 7 0.29 -11.95 -6.06
C THR A 7 -0.88 -11.67 -5.12
N GLY A 8 -2.04 -12.27 -5.33
CA GLY A 8 -3.19 -12.16 -4.44
C GLY A 8 -3.06 -13.05 -3.20
N ILE A 9 -3.73 -12.64 -2.12
CA ILE A 9 -3.68 -13.34 -0.83
C ILE A 9 -4.21 -14.79 -0.91
N GLU A 10 -5.11 -15.07 -1.85
CA GLU A 10 -5.65 -16.40 -2.13
C GLU A 10 -4.59 -17.41 -2.56
N ASN A 11 -3.44 -16.93 -3.04
CA ASN A 11 -2.34 -17.78 -3.52
C ASN A 11 -1.33 -18.14 -2.43
N ALA A 12 -1.54 -17.79 -1.16
CA ALA A 12 -0.60 -17.99 -0.06
C ALA A 12 -0.05 -19.43 0.00
N GLY A 13 -0.93 -20.43 -0.06
CA GLY A 13 -0.54 -21.84 -0.04
C GLY A 13 0.29 -22.28 -1.26
N LEU A 14 -0.01 -21.74 -2.45
CA LEU A 14 0.77 -22.02 -3.67
C LEU A 14 2.16 -21.39 -3.58
N VAL A 15 2.24 -20.13 -3.15
CA VAL A 15 3.50 -19.38 -2.97
C VAL A 15 4.44 -20.16 -2.04
N LYS A 16 3.91 -20.66 -0.92
CA LYS A 16 4.69 -21.50 0.00
C LYS A 16 5.19 -22.79 -0.63
N LYS A 17 4.32 -23.50 -1.38
CA LYS A 17 4.71 -24.74 -2.08
C LYS A 17 5.79 -24.52 -3.13
N LEU A 18 5.83 -23.35 -3.77
CA LEU A 18 6.85 -22.98 -4.75
C LEU A 18 8.18 -22.56 -4.11
N GLY A 19 8.28 -22.52 -2.78
CA GLY A 19 9.51 -22.25 -2.06
C GLY A 19 9.86 -20.78 -1.88
N TYR A 20 8.90 -19.86 -2.06
CA TYR A 20 9.10 -18.46 -1.74
C TYR A 20 9.12 -18.21 -0.23
N ASP A 21 9.86 -17.20 0.18
CA ASP A 21 10.04 -16.83 1.58
C ASP A 21 8.92 -15.93 2.10
N TYR A 22 8.32 -15.10 1.23
CA TYR A 22 7.22 -14.20 1.56
C TYR A 22 6.35 -13.88 0.34
N ILE A 23 5.15 -13.35 0.60
CA ILE A 23 4.23 -12.83 -0.41
C ILE A 23 4.15 -11.31 -0.29
N GLU A 24 4.11 -10.61 -1.43
CA GLU A 24 3.84 -9.19 -1.49
C GLU A 24 2.42 -8.95 -2.00
N LEU A 25 1.63 -8.22 -1.21
CA LEU A 25 0.21 -7.98 -1.47
C LEU A 25 -0.05 -6.56 -1.97
N SER A 26 -1.02 -6.42 -2.86
CA SER A 26 -1.50 -5.10 -3.26
C SER A 26 -2.45 -4.53 -2.22
N VAL A 27 -2.14 -3.36 -1.62
CA VAL A 27 -3.00 -2.68 -0.65
C VAL A 27 -4.39 -2.46 -1.23
N THR A 28 -4.48 -1.86 -2.41
CA THR A 28 -5.77 -1.52 -3.04
C THR A 28 -6.62 -2.74 -3.36
N LYS A 29 -6.02 -3.84 -3.80
CA LYS A 29 -6.75 -5.08 -4.06
C LYS A 29 -7.22 -5.75 -2.77
N THR A 30 -6.33 -5.84 -1.78
CA THR A 30 -6.66 -6.48 -0.50
C THR A 30 -7.74 -5.71 0.27
N MET A 31 -7.70 -4.37 0.27
CA MET A 31 -8.76 -3.53 0.83
C MET A 31 -10.10 -3.65 0.09
N GLY A 32 -10.07 -4.04 -1.18
CA GLY A 32 -11.27 -4.23 -2.02
C GLY A 32 -11.91 -5.60 -1.89
N LEU A 33 -11.33 -6.52 -1.13
CA LEU A 33 -11.93 -7.83 -0.88
C LEU A 33 -13.20 -7.69 -0.03
N ASP A 34 -14.18 -8.53 -0.30
CA ASP A 34 -15.29 -8.69 0.63
C ASP A 34 -14.83 -9.38 1.94
N PRO A 35 -15.59 -9.25 3.03
CA PRO A 35 -15.17 -9.79 4.33
C PRO A 35 -14.90 -11.31 4.33
N ALA A 36 -15.63 -12.08 3.53
CA ALA A 36 -15.44 -13.53 3.47
C ALA A 36 -14.14 -13.89 2.73
N ALA A 37 -13.87 -13.23 1.60
CA ALA A 37 -12.63 -13.39 0.84
C ALA A 37 -11.41 -12.92 1.64
N TYR A 38 -11.52 -11.82 2.38
CA TYR A 38 -10.46 -11.35 3.27
C TYR A 38 -10.16 -12.38 4.38
N ALA A 39 -11.20 -12.87 5.07
CA ALA A 39 -11.03 -13.85 6.12
C ALA A 39 -10.43 -15.18 5.60
N ALA A 40 -10.88 -15.63 4.43
CA ALA A 40 -10.31 -16.82 3.77
C ALA A 40 -8.83 -16.63 3.40
N GLY A 41 -8.46 -15.47 2.88
CA GLY A 41 -7.08 -15.14 2.56
C GLY A 41 -6.19 -15.07 3.80
N LYS A 42 -6.65 -14.44 4.88
CA LYS A 42 -5.93 -14.40 6.15
C LYS A 42 -5.70 -15.81 6.72
N LYS A 43 -6.72 -16.64 6.70
CA LYS A 43 -6.61 -18.05 7.08
C LYS A 43 -5.61 -18.82 6.24
N ALA A 44 -5.58 -18.58 4.92
CA ALA A 44 -4.62 -19.21 4.01
C ALA A 44 -3.16 -18.80 4.32
N LEU A 45 -2.91 -17.54 4.72
CA LEU A 45 -1.60 -17.10 5.21
C LEU A 45 -1.20 -17.85 6.48
N GLU A 46 -2.10 -17.93 7.46
CA GLU A 46 -1.88 -18.63 8.74
C GLU A 46 -1.59 -20.12 8.53
N GLU A 47 -2.41 -20.81 7.74
CA GLU A 47 -2.27 -22.24 7.45
C GLU A 47 -1.01 -22.59 6.64
N SER A 48 -0.62 -21.73 5.72
CA SER A 48 0.59 -21.94 4.90
C SER A 48 1.89 -21.56 5.62
N GLY A 49 1.81 -20.68 6.62
CA GLY A 49 2.96 -20.11 7.30
C GLY A 49 3.83 -19.23 6.39
N ILE A 50 3.26 -18.68 5.29
CA ILE A 50 3.94 -17.67 4.47
C ILE A 50 3.65 -16.28 5.01
N GLU A 51 4.65 -15.43 5.09
CA GLU A 51 4.50 -14.08 5.62
C GLU A 51 4.09 -13.09 4.53
N ALA A 52 3.08 -12.25 4.80
CA ALA A 52 2.74 -11.09 3.99
C ALA A 52 3.56 -9.86 4.47
N GLU A 53 4.89 -9.94 4.33
CA GLU A 53 5.83 -8.96 4.88
C GLU A 53 5.77 -7.61 4.15
N CYS A 54 5.55 -7.65 2.84
CA CYS A 54 5.60 -6.47 1.96
C CYS A 54 4.27 -6.20 1.29
N PHE A 55 4.01 -4.92 1.06
CA PHE A 55 2.81 -4.45 0.36
C PHE A 55 3.19 -3.43 -0.72
N ASN A 56 2.44 -3.43 -1.82
CA ASN A 56 2.58 -2.46 -2.92
C ASN A 56 1.25 -1.78 -3.26
N ILE A 57 1.27 -0.92 -4.27
CA ILE A 57 0.10 -0.17 -4.76
C ILE A 57 -0.70 0.44 -3.59
N LEU A 58 0.01 1.25 -2.78
CA LEU A 58 -0.57 1.85 -1.58
C LEU A 58 -1.85 2.65 -1.88
N PHE A 59 -1.89 3.40 -2.98
CA PHE A 59 -3.02 4.27 -3.29
C PHE A 59 -3.76 3.89 -4.57
N PRO A 60 -5.10 4.02 -4.60
CA PRO A 60 -5.90 3.81 -5.79
C PRO A 60 -5.67 4.92 -6.83
N LYS A 61 -5.89 4.60 -8.09
CA LYS A 61 -5.72 5.54 -9.22
C LYS A 61 -6.67 6.74 -9.19
N THR A 62 -7.69 6.71 -8.34
CA THR A 62 -8.67 7.79 -8.14
C THR A 62 -8.17 8.90 -7.22
N MET A 63 -7.09 8.66 -6.49
CA MET A 63 -6.45 9.68 -5.65
C MET A 63 -5.42 10.49 -6.43
N ASN A 64 -5.35 11.80 -6.14
CA ASN A 64 -4.27 12.68 -6.54
C ASN A 64 -4.02 13.68 -5.42
N PHE A 65 -2.79 13.75 -4.92
CA PHE A 65 -2.43 14.61 -3.80
C PHE A 65 -1.84 15.94 -4.24
N VAL A 66 -1.32 15.99 -5.49
CA VAL A 66 -0.52 17.11 -5.95
C VAL A 66 -1.34 18.21 -6.60
N ASP A 67 -2.54 17.91 -7.05
CA ASP A 67 -3.42 18.88 -7.70
C ASP A 67 -4.13 19.83 -6.72
N GLY A 68 -4.06 19.57 -5.41
CA GLY A 68 -4.64 20.38 -4.34
C GLY A 68 -6.17 20.31 -4.24
N LYS A 69 -6.83 19.47 -5.02
CA LYS A 69 -8.31 19.41 -5.09
C LYS A 69 -8.91 18.00 -5.09
N THR A 70 -8.26 17.02 -5.73
CA THR A 70 -8.83 15.67 -5.91
C THR A 70 -8.87 14.90 -4.57
N THR A 71 -7.82 15.02 -3.76
CA THR A 71 -7.74 14.32 -2.47
C THR A 71 -7.28 15.29 -1.39
N SER A 72 -8.18 15.61 -0.45
CA SER A 72 -7.83 16.41 0.73
C SER A 72 -6.95 15.60 1.71
N LEU A 73 -6.24 16.30 2.60
CA LEU A 73 -5.46 15.63 3.65
C LEU A 73 -6.35 14.80 4.59
N ASP A 74 -7.57 15.28 4.91
CA ASP A 74 -8.52 14.53 5.74
C ASP A 74 -8.97 13.22 5.06
N ALA A 75 -9.27 13.28 3.76
CA ALA A 75 -9.62 12.09 2.99
C ALA A 75 -8.44 11.10 2.89
N LEU A 76 -7.23 11.64 2.75
CA LEU A 76 -6.00 10.85 2.77
C LEU A 76 -5.80 10.18 4.13
N GLU A 77 -5.99 10.91 5.24
CA GLU A 77 -5.89 10.38 6.60
C GLU A 77 -6.85 9.22 6.83
N ILE A 78 -8.13 9.39 6.51
CA ILE A 78 -9.16 8.35 6.64
C ILE A 78 -8.79 7.09 5.84
N TYR A 79 -8.25 7.27 4.63
CA TYR A 79 -7.80 6.16 3.80
C TYR A 79 -6.61 5.44 4.43
N LEU A 80 -5.61 6.20 4.87
CA LEU A 80 -4.38 5.66 5.43
C LEU A 80 -4.62 4.89 6.73
N GLU A 81 -5.50 5.37 7.62
CA GLU A 81 -5.85 4.63 8.84
C GLU A 81 -6.41 3.25 8.52
N LYS A 82 -7.29 3.14 7.53
CA LYS A 82 -7.85 1.85 7.08
C LYS A 82 -6.77 0.97 6.43
N ALA A 83 -5.93 1.55 5.57
CA ALA A 83 -4.88 0.82 4.87
C ALA A 83 -3.85 0.26 5.85
N MET A 84 -3.35 1.09 6.77
CA MET A 84 -2.33 0.68 7.73
C MET A 84 -2.88 -0.32 8.76
N ALA A 85 -4.15 -0.16 9.20
CA ALA A 85 -4.80 -1.14 10.05
C ALA A 85 -4.88 -2.52 9.38
N MET A 86 -5.25 -2.58 8.09
CA MET A 86 -5.30 -3.82 7.31
C MET A 86 -3.90 -4.43 7.14
N ILE A 87 -2.88 -3.62 6.81
CA ILE A 87 -1.49 -4.09 6.69
C ILE A 87 -1.00 -4.67 8.02
N ALA A 88 -1.28 -3.99 9.14
CA ALA A 88 -0.91 -4.45 10.47
C ALA A 88 -1.64 -5.74 10.86
N ASP A 89 -2.94 -5.88 10.53
CA ASP A 89 -3.74 -7.09 10.76
C ASP A 89 -3.17 -8.32 10.03
N LEU A 90 -2.49 -8.11 8.91
CA LEU A 90 -1.78 -9.13 8.14
C LEU A 90 -0.27 -9.23 8.50
N ASN A 91 0.16 -8.61 9.60
CA ASN A 91 1.56 -8.56 10.07
C ASN A 91 2.56 -7.92 9.07
N GLY A 92 2.08 -7.07 8.15
CA GLY A 92 2.93 -6.35 7.19
C GLY A 92 3.92 -5.40 7.87
N LYS A 93 5.10 -5.25 7.28
CA LYS A 93 6.20 -4.43 7.81
C LYS A 93 6.60 -3.30 6.90
N VAL A 94 6.41 -3.48 5.60
CA VAL A 94 6.85 -2.53 4.58
C VAL A 94 5.73 -2.30 3.58
N VAL A 95 5.49 -1.05 3.20
CA VAL A 95 4.60 -0.71 2.10
C VAL A 95 5.29 0.20 1.10
N VAL A 96 5.14 -0.13 -0.19
CA VAL A 96 5.73 0.63 -1.29
C VAL A 96 4.75 1.70 -1.79
N PHE A 97 5.18 2.95 -1.75
CA PHE A 97 4.52 4.07 -2.38
C PHE A 97 5.05 4.27 -3.81
N GLY A 98 4.57 3.42 -4.74
CA GLY A 98 4.87 3.47 -6.16
C GLY A 98 3.73 4.04 -7.02
N SER A 99 2.62 4.47 -6.42
CA SER A 99 1.38 4.90 -7.10
C SER A 99 1.57 6.19 -7.91
N GLY A 100 1.99 6.07 -9.18
CA GLY A 100 2.37 7.21 -10.03
C GLY A 100 1.24 8.21 -10.28
N LYS A 101 0.01 7.74 -10.50
CA LYS A 101 -1.14 8.63 -10.76
C LYS A 101 -1.42 9.60 -9.62
N CYS A 102 -1.15 9.20 -8.38
CA CYS A 102 -1.34 10.05 -7.20
C CYS A 102 -0.35 11.21 -7.13
N ARG A 103 0.76 11.11 -7.88
CA ARG A 103 1.89 12.06 -7.93
C ARG A 103 2.00 12.79 -9.27
N THR A 104 1.07 12.55 -10.20
CA THR A 104 1.09 13.22 -11.51
C THR A 104 0.64 14.66 -11.35
N CYS A 105 1.55 15.61 -11.63
CA CYS A 105 1.26 17.04 -11.62
C CYS A 105 0.47 17.39 -12.90
N PRO A 106 -0.77 17.90 -12.78
CA PRO A 106 -1.52 18.38 -13.93
C PRO A 106 -0.86 19.65 -14.52
N PRO A 107 -1.00 19.90 -15.84
CA PRO A 107 -0.38 21.05 -16.50
C PRO A 107 -0.77 22.42 -15.93
N GLU A 108 -1.98 22.52 -15.38
CA GLU A 108 -2.52 23.74 -14.78
C GLU A 108 -2.02 24.02 -13.36
N VAL A 109 -1.34 23.08 -12.74
CA VAL A 109 -0.83 23.21 -11.36
C VAL A 109 0.64 23.62 -11.41
N LYS A 110 1.01 24.66 -10.64
CA LYS A 110 2.40 25.06 -10.51
C LYS A 110 3.21 23.94 -9.84
N TYR A 111 4.38 23.67 -10.41
CA TYR A 111 5.24 22.58 -9.91
C TYR A 111 5.58 22.71 -8.41
N LEU A 112 5.86 23.91 -7.93
CA LEU A 112 6.16 24.14 -6.51
C LEU A 112 4.97 23.81 -5.60
N ASP A 113 3.77 24.21 -5.99
CA ASP A 113 2.54 23.91 -5.23
C ASP A 113 2.29 22.39 -5.19
N ALA A 114 2.45 21.72 -6.35
CA ALA A 114 2.36 20.27 -6.46
C ALA A 114 3.39 19.55 -5.58
N TYR A 115 4.63 20.05 -5.57
CA TYR A 115 5.71 19.51 -4.74
C TYR A 115 5.41 19.66 -3.24
N GLU A 116 4.95 20.83 -2.81
CA GLU A 116 4.56 21.07 -1.41
C GLU A 116 3.40 20.14 -0.97
N ASN A 117 2.40 19.97 -1.82
CA ASN A 117 1.29 19.07 -1.56
C ASN A 117 1.75 17.62 -1.44
N LEU A 118 2.66 17.18 -2.31
CA LEU A 118 3.25 15.85 -2.22
C LEU A 118 4.03 15.67 -0.91
N VAL A 119 4.81 16.65 -0.49
CA VAL A 119 5.56 16.61 0.78
C VAL A 119 4.61 16.46 1.97
N LYS A 120 3.49 17.21 2.00
CA LYS A 120 2.45 17.09 3.04
C LYS A 120 1.85 15.68 3.06
N ALA A 121 1.50 15.13 1.89
CA ALA A 121 0.95 13.79 1.77
C ALA A 121 1.96 12.70 2.22
N CYS A 122 3.22 12.82 1.84
CA CYS A 122 4.27 11.89 2.26
C CYS A 122 4.50 11.93 3.77
N ARG A 123 4.50 13.14 4.37
CA ARG A 123 4.65 13.31 5.82
C ARG A 123 3.51 12.62 6.57
N LEU A 124 2.27 12.93 6.20
CA LEU A 124 1.10 12.31 6.81
C LEU A 124 1.11 10.79 6.65
N THR A 125 1.51 10.29 5.47
CA THR A 125 1.65 8.85 5.23
C THR A 125 2.66 8.21 6.17
N GLY A 126 3.82 8.83 6.34
CA GLY A 126 4.87 8.34 7.24
C GLY A 126 4.46 8.37 8.71
N GLU A 127 3.79 9.45 9.15
CA GLU A 127 3.29 9.60 10.52
C GLU A 127 2.26 8.53 10.88
N ILE A 128 1.30 8.28 9.98
CA ILE A 128 0.27 7.25 10.22
C ILE A 128 0.90 5.86 10.17
N ALA A 129 1.70 5.54 9.16
CA ALA A 129 2.37 4.24 9.07
C ALA A 129 3.25 3.96 10.31
N GLY A 130 3.92 4.99 10.84
CA GLY A 130 4.72 4.89 12.05
C GLY A 130 3.93 4.46 13.29
N ARG A 131 2.66 4.88 13.43
CA ARG A 131 1.77 4.44 14.53
C ARG A 131 1.51 2.94 14.51
N TYR A 132 1.54 2.33 13.33
CA TYR A 132 1.33 0.90 13.11
C TYR A 132 2.65 0.10 13.02
N GLY A 133 3.80 0.75 13.19
CA GLY A 133 5.12 0.12 13.05
C GLY A 133 5.46 -0.30 11.61
N ILE A 134 4.82 0.34 10.62
CA ILE A 134 4.99 0.05 9.19
C ILE A 134 5.95 1.06 8.57
N ARG A 135 6.91 0.57 7.78
CA ARG A 135 7.83 1.42 7.01
C ARG A 135 7.27 1.71 5.64
N VAL A 136 7.20 2.99 5.28
CA VAL A 136 6.87 3.42 3.91
C VAL A 136 8.16 3.59 3.13
N VAL A 137 8.22 3.03 1.93
CA VAL A 137 9.32 3.23 0.98
C VAL A 137 8.79 3.84 -0.31
N ILE A 138 9.45 4.90 -0.80
CA ILE A 138 9.06 5.58 -2.02
C ILE A 138 9.80 4.94 -3.20
N GLU A 139 9.03 4.44 -4.16
CA GLU A 139 9.57 3.88 -5.39
C GLU A 139 9.78 5.00 -6.42
N PRO A 140 11.03 5.22 -6.93
CA PRO A 140 11.24 6.08 -8.07
C PRO A 140 10.67 5.42 -9.32
N LEU A 141 9.75 6.11 -10.01
CA LEU A 141 9.16 5.62 -11.25
C LEU A 141 9.96 6.14 -12.45
N SER A 142 10.09 5.31 -13.49
CA SER A 142 10.62 5.71 -14.78
C SER A 142 9.77 6.83 -15.39
N ARG A 143 10.40 7.75 -16.12
CA ARG A 143 9.75 8.81 -16.92
C ARG A 143 9.18 8.22 -18.20
#